data_368a4c2fa4bb7194326a8bf12412aa1b
#
_entry.id   368a4c2fa4bb7194326a8bf12412aa1b
#
_cell.length_a   1.000
_cell.length_b   1.000
_cell.length_c   1.000
_cell.angle_alpha   90.00
_cell.angle_beta   90.00
_cell.angle_gamma   90.00
#
_symmetry.space_group_name_H-M   'P 1'
#
loop_
_entity.id
_entity.type
_entity.pdbx_description
1 polymer ?
#
loop_
_entity_poly.entity_id
_entity_poly.type
_entity_poly.pdbx_seq_one_letter_code
_entity_poly.pdbx_strand_id
1 'polypeptide(L)'
;VIGETVYTVSLSNEICETVTAKSTIKVVGYPEIASVNQKGYRDVEIVPFKDNESTNVMYKVDNSEYQTSESFTDLKYGIHTAYIIDEYGCQSDFQFTMKAPDIEYPTVVTPNGDGVNDAFISEVVAEAYPDAVVTIYDRFGKKLTEIKGNESWDGMYLGRKMPSTDYWYEIWIDEIRKKYVGHFTLIND
;
A
#
# COMPACT_ATOMS: atom_id res chain seq x y z
N VAL A 1 -35.29 5.42 3.76
CA VAL A 1 -35.68 6.47 2.81
C VAL A 1 -34.88 7.70 3.15
N ILE A 2 -33.96 8.05 2.27
CA ILE A 2 -33.19 9.29 2.34
C ILE A 2 -34.11 10.43 1.90
N GLY A 3 -34.12 11.54 2.63
CA GLY A 3 -34.95 12.66 2.26
C GLY A 3 -35.17 13.66 3.39
N GLU A 4 -35.85 14.73 3.04
CA GLU A 4 -36.21 15.82 3.96
C GLU A 4 -37.70 15.75 4.29
N THR A 5 -38.05 15.77 5.58
CA THR A 5 -39.42 15.75 6.05
C THR A 5 -39.64 16.94 6.95
N VAL A 6 -40.66 17.76 6.59
CA VAL A 6 -41.07 18.93 7.38
C VAL A 6 -42.24 18.53 8.30
N TYR A 7 -42.03 18.64 9.58
CA TYR A 7 -43.07 18.46 10.58
C TYR A 7 -43.66 19.82 10.97
N THR A 8 -44.96 19.91 10.98
CA THR A 8 -45.66 21.12 11.40
C THR A 8 -46.49 20.80 12.64
N VAL A 9 -46.25 21.52 13.72
CA VAL A 9 -47.09 21.48 14.93
C VAL A 9 -47.94 22.73 14.96
N SER A 10 -49.22 22.55 15.10
CA SER A 10 -50.18 23.65 15.20
C SER A 10 -50.92 23.60 16.53
N LEU A 11 -50.98 24.71 17.21
CA LEU A 11 -51.74 24.90 18.45
C LEU A 11 -52.86 25.92 18.19
N SER A 12 -54.09 25.54 18.43
CA SER A 12 -55.23 26.42 18.34
C SER A 12 -56.15 26.24 19.53
N ASN A 13 -56.85 27.32 19.95
CA ASN A 13 -57.95 27.25 20.87
C ASN A 13 -59.07 28.13 20.34
N GLU A 14 -60.23 28.07 20.98
CA GLU A 14 -61.47 28.80 20.53
C GLU A 14 -61.33 30.30 20.60
N ILE A 15 -60.29 30.87 21.20
CA ILE A 15 -60.15 32.30 21.52
C ILE A 15 -58.94 32.93 20.82
N CYS A 16 -57.93 32.17 20.47
CA CYS A 16 -56.63 32.64 19.91
C CYS A 16 -56.38 32.16 18.49
N GLU A 17 -55.66 33.00 17.73
CA GLU A 17 -55.17 32.57 16.41
C GLU A 17 -54.29 31.33 16.52
N THR A 18 -54.35 30.50 15.48
CA THR A 18 -53.50 29.27 15.39
C THR A 18 -52.05 29.63 15.30
N VAL A 19 -51.27 29.16 16.24
CA VAL A 19 -49.80 29.28 16.22
C VAL A 19 -49.19 27.99 15.64
N THR A 20 -48.34 28.12 14.65
CA THR A 20 -47.66 27.00 14.02
C THR A 20 -46.14 27.06 14.22
N ALA A 21 -45.53 25.94 14.50
CA ALA A 21 -44.08 25.74 14.48
C ALA A 21 -43.71 24.64 13.46
N LYS A 22 -42.65 24.85 12.72
CA LYS A 22 -42.15 23.89 11.75
C LYS A 22 -40.77 23.40 12.17
N SER A 23 -40.53 22.11 12.04
CA SER A 23 -39.21 21.49 12.19
C SER A 23 -38.92 20.61 10.97
N THR A 24 -37.75 20.76 10.42
CA THR A 24 -37.29 19.95 9.29
C THR A 24 -36.34 18.88 9.80
N ILE A 25 -36.64 17.63 9.48
CA ILE A 25 -35.75 16.51 9.72
C ILE A 25 -35.22 16.03 8.36
N LYS A 26 -33.88 16.07 8.20
CA LYS A 26 -33.19 15.54 7.03
C LYS A 26 -32.60 14.17 7.41
N VAL A 27 -32.99 13.14 6.70
CA VAL A 27 -32.36 11.79 6.78
C VAL A 27 -31.37 11.69 5.64
N VAL A 28 -30.09 11.53 5.98
CA VAL A 28 -29.00 11.33 5.02
C VAL A 28 -28.52 9.88 5.08
N GLY A 29 -28.01 9.37 3.96
CA GLY A 29 -27.32 8.08 3.95
C GLY A 29 -25.99 8.20 4.67
N TYR A 30 -25.48 7.10 5.21
CA TYR A 30 -24.11 7.05 5.72
C TYR A 30 -23.13 6.77 4.56
N PRO A 31 -21.88 7.23 4.66
CA PRO A 31 -20.90 7.05 3.61
C PRO A 31 -20.47 5.59 3.53
N GLU A 32 -20.23 5.08 2.31
CA GLU A 32 -19.77 3.73 2.05
C GLU A 32 -18.52 3.73 1.18
N ILE A 33 -17.64 2.73 1.38
CA ILE A 33 -16.49 2.45 0.52
C ILE A 33 -16.90 1.39 -0.49
N ALA A 34 -16.79 1.70 -1.79
CA ALA A 34 -17.09 0.76 -2.87
C ALA A 34 -15.95 -0.24 -3.07
N SER A 35 -14.71 0.20 -2.99
CA SER A 35 -13.51 -0.63 -3.12
C SER A 35 -12.28 0.07 -2.59
N VAL A 36 -11.22 -0.71 -2.37
CA VAL A 36 -9.86 -0.21 -2.14
C VAL A 36 -8.95 -0.85 -3.19
N ASN A 37 -8.31 -0.01 -4.00
CA ASN A 37 -7.49 -0.43 -5.11
C ASN A 37 -6.01 -0.26 -4.78
N GLN A 38 -5.23 -1.34 -4.84
CA GLN A 38 -3.78 -1.27 -4.72
C GLN A 38 -3.17 -0.59 -5.95
N LYS A 39 -2.34 0.45 -5.70
CA LYS A 39 -1.60 1.24 -6.69
C LYS A 39 -0.11 1.07 -6.44
N GLY A 40 0.56 0.29 -7.23
CA GLY A 40 1.97 -0.05 -6.97
C GLY A 40 2.16 -1.04 -5.81
N TYR A 41 3.33 -0.99 -5.15
CA TYR A 41 3.68 -2.00 -4.15
C TYR A 41 3.09 -1.72 -2.77
N ARG A 42 3.01 -0.45 -2.34
CA ARG A 42 2.65 -0.05 -0.98
C ARG A 42 1.56 1.00 -0.89
N ASP A 43 0.97 1.34 -2.01
CA ASP A 43 0.00 2.41 -2.10
C ASP A 43 -1.39 1.88 -2.42
N VAL A 44 -2.40 2.53 -1.88
CA VAL A 44 -3.80 2.25 -2.17
C VAL A 44 -4.58 3.51 -2.44
N GLU A 45 -5.67 3.36 -3.17
CA GLU A 45 -6.68 4.39 -3.38
C GLU A 45 -8.02 3.85 -2.90
N ILE A 46 -8.65 4.56 -1.97
CA ILE A 46 -10.00 4.27 -1.51
C ILE A 46 -10.98 4.86 -2.52
N VAL A 47 -11.93 4.05 -2.96
CA VAL A 47 -12.99 4.49 -3.88
C VAL A 47 -14.30 4.53 -3.10
N PRO A 48 -14.85 5.72 -2.82
CA PRO A 48 -16.14 5.84 -2.17
C PRO A 48 -17.28 5.41 -3.10
N PHE A 49 -18.38 4.99 -2.54
CA PHE A 49 -19.59 4.72 -3.32
C PHE A 49 -20.14 6.02 -3.92
N LYS A 50 -20.49 6.00 -5.20
CA LYS A 50 -20.86 7.21 -5.95
C LYS A 50 -22.12 7.91 -5.45
N ASP A 51 -23.02 7.16 -4.80
CA ASP A 51 -24.29 7.66 -4.29
C ASP A 51 -24.20 8.16 -2.84
N ASN A 52 -22.98 8.36 -2.31
CA ASN A 52 -22.78 9.03 -1.04
C ASN A 52 -23.28 10.47 -1.16
N GLU A 53 -24.37 10.80 -0.48
CA GLU A 53 -24.94 12.15 -0.48
C GLU A 53 -24.12 13.16 0.33
N SER A 54 -23.21 12.68 1.18
CA SER A 54 -22.28 13.52 1.92
C SER A 54 -21.16 14.02 1.01
N THR A 55 -21.02 15.34 0.93
CA THR A 55 -20.02 16.00 0.09
C THR A 55 -18.67 16.16 0.79
N ASN A 56 -18.64 16.10 2.12
CA ASN A 56 -17.45 16.27 2.94
C ASN A 56 -17.15 14.96 3.70
N VAL A 57 -16.36 14.10 3.10
CA VAL A 57 -15.93 12.86 3.73
C VAL A 57 -14.43 12.88 4.01
N MET A 58 -14.01 12.15 5.04
CA MET A 58 -12.62 11.91 5.36
C MET A 58 -12.36 10.41 5.46
N TYR A 59 -11.11 10.03 5.19
CA TYR A 59 -10.69 8.65 5.11
C TYR A 59 -9.54 8.38 6.08
N LYS A 60 -9.43 7.16 6.58
CA LYS A 60 -8.24 6.64 7.25
C LYS A 60 -8.04 5.17 6.95
N VAL A 61 -6.83 4.69 7.15
CA VAL A 61 -6.50 3.26 7.14
C VAL A 61 -5.93 2.87 8.50
N ASP A 62 -6.47 1.81 9.08
CA ASP A 62 -6.11 1.30 10.41
C ASP A 62 -6.15 2.41 11.48
N ASN A 63 -4.99 2.68 12.11
CA ASN A 63 -4.84 3.66 13.17
C ASN A 63 -4.28 5.02 12.69
N SER A 64 -4.26 5.27 11.37
CA SER A 64 -3.83 6.59 10.87
C SER A 64 -4.82 7.69 11.26
N GLU A 65 -4.40 8.94 11.13
CA GLU A 65 -5.31 10.08 11.26
C GLU A 65 -6.24 10.17 10.04
N TYR A 66 -7.40 10.79 10.23
CA TYR A 66 -8.32 11.07 9.13
C TYR A 66 -7.77 12.15 8.21
N GLN A 67 -7.90 11.94 6.90
CA GLN A 67 -7.51 12.87 5.85
C GLN A 67 -8.60 12.98 4.77
N THR A 68 -8.56 14.04 3.98
CA THR A 68 -9.46 14.24 2.84
C THR A 68 -9.00 13.50 1.57
N SER A 69 -7.71 13.16 1.50
CA SER A 69 -7.18 12.38 0.37
C SER A 69 -7.64 10.92 0.45
N GLU A 70 -8.01 10.38 -0.69
CA GLU A 70 -8.36 8.96 -0.88
C GLU A 70 -7.14 8.05 -0.98
N SER A 71 -5.93 8.64 -1.15
CA SER A 71 -4.69 7.91 -1.36
C SER A 71 -3.91 7.74 -0.06
N PHE A 72 -3.44 6.52 0.19
CA PHE A 72 -2.59 6.14 1.31
C PHE A 72 -1.35 5.43 0.78
N THR A 73 -0.19 5.80 1.32
CA THR A 73 1.12 5.31 0.90
C THR A 73 1.83 4.57 2.02
N ASP A 74 2.84 3.78 1.65
CA ASP A 74 3.73 3.07 2.59
C ASP A 74 3.00 2.10 3.55
N LEU A 75 1.93 1.45 3.07
CA LEU A 75 1.23 0.42 3.81
C LEU A 75 2.05 -0.87 3.87
N LYS A 76 1.96 -1.58 4.99
CA LYS A 76 2.53 -2.92 5.13
C LYS A 76 1.72 -3.95 4.33
N TYR A 77 2.33 -5.09 4.05
CA TYR A 77 1.59 -6.20 3.45
C TYR A 77 0.74 -6.92 4.48
N GLY A 78 -0.47 -7.29 4.11
CA GLY A 78 -1.40 -7.97 4.99
C GLY A 78 -2.80 -7.39 4.96
N ILE A 79 -3.56 -7.65 6.02
CA ILE A 79 -4.95 -7.21 6.15
C ILE A 79 -4.97 -5.83 6.79
N HIS A 80 -5.75 -4.95 6.18
CA HIS A 80 -5.99 -3.57 6.61
C HIS A 80 -7.48 -3.27 6.65
N THR A 81 -7.85 -2.23 7.39
CA THR A 81 -9.21 -1.71 7.43
C THR A 81 -9.22 -0.24 7.04
N ALA A 82 -9.92 0.09 5.96
CA ALA A 82 -10.20 1.45 5.55
C ALA A 82 -11.48 1.95 6.22
N TYR A 83 -11.52 3.20 6.59
CA TYR A 83 -12.68 3.87 7.19
C TYR A 83 -13.01 5.12 6.39
N ILE A 84 -14.29 5.41 6.29
CA ILE A 84 -14.83 6.65 5.77
C ILE A 84 -15.76 7.25 6.81
N ILE A 85 -15.66 8.56 7.03
CA ILE A 85 -16.53 9.32 7.93
C ILE A 85 -17.01 10.57 7.23
N ASP A 86 -18.27 10.95 7.46
CA ASP A 86 -18.86 12.18 6.94
C ASP A 86 -18.86 13.33 7.96
N GLU A 87 -19.34 14.49 7.52
CA GLU A 87 -19.46 15.70 8.34
C GLU A 87 -20.46 15.57 9.50
N TYR A 88 -21.33 14.56 9.48
CA TYR A 88 -22.32 14.28 10.52
C TYR A 88 -21.82 13.26 11.54
N GLY A 89 -20.61 12.69 11.33
CA GLY A 89 -20.02 11.68 12.18
C GLY A 89 -20.49 10.25 11.88
N CYS A 90 -21.23 10.04 10.78
CA CYS A 90 -21.57 8.71 10.30
C CYS A 90 -20.35 8.07 9.65
N GLN A 91 -20.05 6.81 9.98
CA GLN A 91 -18.88 6.12 9.46
C GLN A 91 -19.20 4.70 9.00
N SER A 92 -18.42 4.21 8.06
CA SER A 92 -18.34 2.80 7.70
C SER A 92 -16.90 2.35 7.53
N ASP A 93 -16.70 1.03 7.45
CA ASP A 93 -15.40 0.42 7.27
C ASP A 93 -15.41 -0.59 6.12
N PHE A 94 -14.22 -0.86 5.60
CA PHE A 94 -13.97 -1.81 4.52
C PHE A 94 -12.65 -2.53 4.74
N GLN A 95 -12.70 -3.86 4.89
CA GLN A 95 -11.49 -4.66 5.05
C GLN A 95 -10.92 -5.01 3.68
N PHE A 96 -9.61 -4.82 3.51
CA PHE A 96 -8.89 -5.17 2.30
C PHE A 96 -7.55 -5.84 2.61
N THR A 97 -6.94 -6.46 1.59
CA THR A 97 -5.63 -7.09 1.73
C THR A 97 -4.63 -6.45 0.80
N MET A 98 -3.56 -5.91 1.38
CA MET A 98 -2.37 -5.46 0.67
C MET A 98 -1.54 -6.66 0.27
N LYS A 99 -1.47 -6.95 -1.04
CA LYS A 99 -0.76 -8.12 -1.56
C LYS A 99 0.71 -7.83 -1.75
N ALA A 100 1.55 -8.72 -1.20
CA ALA A 100 2.98 -8.72 -1.48
C ALA A 100 3.24 -9.09 -2.94
N PRO A 101 4.18 -8.43 -3.64
CA PRO A 101 4.54 -8.80 -5.01
C PRO A 101 5.28 -10.12 -5.06
N ASP A 102 5.19 -10.79 -6.21
CA ASP A 102 6.09 -11.88 -6.53
C ASP A 102 7.48 -11.32 -6.81
N ILE A 103 8.51 -12.01 -6.31
CA ILE A 103 9.89 -11.54 -6.38
C ILE A 103 10.63 -12.28 -7.49
N GLU A 104 11.14 -11.52 -8.45
CA GLU A 104 11.98 -12.01 -9.54
C GLU A 104 13.41 -11.50 -9.37
N TYR A 105 14.38 -12.33 -9.77
CA TYR A 105 15.80 -12.04 -9.67
C TYR A 105 16.51 -12.28 -11.00
N PRO A 106 17.56 -11.50 -11.30
CA PRO A 106 18.38 -11.78 -12.48
C PRO A 106 19.06 -13.14 -12.35
N THR A 107 19.01 -13.91 -13.43
CA THR A 107 19.73 -15.20 -13.54
C THR A 107 21.12 -15.05 -14.11
N VAL A 108 21.43 -13.88 -14.70
CA VAL A 108 22.72 -13.54 -15.30
C VAL A 108 23.07 -12.10 -14.94
N VAL A 109 24.34 -11.88 -14.63
CA VAL A 109 24.92 -10.54 -14.38
C VAL A 109 26.13 -10.36 -15.30
N THR A 110 26.15 -9.28 -16.07
CA THR A 110 27.15 -8.96 -17.09
C THR A 110 27.67 -7.54 -16.90
N PRO A 111 28.61 -7.28 -15.97
CA PRO A 111 29.07 -5.94 -15.66
C PRO A 111 29.98 -5.36 -16.76
N ASN A 112 29.40 -5.03 -17.92
CA ASN A 112 30.07 -4.49 -19.09
C ASN A 112 29.77 -3.01 -19.34
N GLY A 113 28.86 -2.40 -18.56
CA GLY A 113 28.50 -0.99 -18.64
C GLY A 113 27.54 -0.63 -19.77
N ASP A 114 26.79 -1.60 -20.31
CA ASP A 114 25.79 -1.37 -21.37
C ASP A 114 24.41 -0.97 -20.83
N GLY A 115 24.23 -1.01 -19.51
CA GLY A 115 22.98 -0.70 -18.82
C GLY A 115 22.01 -1.88 -18.68
N VAL A 116 22.42 -3.10 -19.09
CA VAL A 116 21.60 -4.30 -19.00
C VAL A 116 22.30 -5.36 -18.16
N ASN A 117 21.70 -5.78 -17.06
CA ASN A 117 22.25 -6.78 -16.14
C ASN A 117 23.67 -6.45 -15.61
N ASP A 118 24.05 -5.19 -15.58
CA ASP A 118 25.37 -4.76 -15.09
C ASP A 118 25.61 -5.07 -13.61
N ALA A 119 24.56 -5.31 -12.86
CA ALA A 119 24.66 -5.66 -11.46
C ALA A 119 23.55 -6.61 -11.01
N PHE A 120 23.82 -7.34 -9.94
CA PHE A 120 22.78 -8.13 -9.26
C PHE A 120 21.90 -7.20 -8.43
N ILE A 121 20.69 -6.97 -8.91
CA ILE A 121 19.63 -6.19 -8.25
C ILE A 121 18.27 -6.75 -8.68
N SER A 122 17.28 -6.71 -7.80
CA SER A 122 15.88 -6.93 -8.16
C SER A 122 15.12 -5.62 -7.98
N GLU A 123 14.56 -5.09 -9.06
CA GLU A 123 13.75 -3.86 -9.03
C GLU A 123 12.58 -4.01 -8.04
N VAL A 124 11.93 -5.18 -8.05
CA VAL A 124 10.83 -5.47 -7.12
C VAL A 124 11.29 -5.40 -5.67
N VAL A 125 12.47 -5.98 -5.35
CA VAL A 125 13.01 -5.93 -3.98
C VAL A 125 13.44 -4.52 -3.61
N ALA A 126 14.06 -3.79 -4.55
CA ALA A 126 14.49 -2.41 -4.31
C ALA A 126 13.33 -1.47 -3.97
N GLU A 127 12.20 -1.63 -4.63
CA GLU A 127 11.04 -0.77 -4.42
C GLU A 127 10.12 -1.27 -3.29
N ALA A 128 9.83 -2.58 -3.27
CA ALA A 128 8.89 -3.16 -2.31
C ALA A 128 9.52 -3.44 -0.93
N TYR A 129 10.82 -3.76 -0.90
CA TYR A 129 11.54 -4.19 0.31
C TYR A 129 12.96 -3.60 0.39
N PRO A 130 13.11 -2.27 0.43
CA PRO A 130 14.42 -1.63 0.39
C PRO A 130 15.36 -2.03 1.55
N ASP A 131 14.80 -2.43 2.69
CA ASP A 131 15.54 -2.89 3.87
C ASP A 131 15.78 -4.41 3.90
N ALA A 132 15.38 -5.16 2.86
CA ALA A 132 15.70 -6.59 2.77
C ALA A 132 17.22 -6.80 2.82
N VAL A 133 17.65 -7.88 3.45
CA VAL A 133 19.08 -8.25 3.51
C VAL A 133 19.39 -9.24 2.41
N VAL A 134 20.27 -8.84 1.49
CA VAL A 134 20.73 -9.65 0.37
C VAL A 134 22.15 -10.09 0.62
N THR A 135 22.38 -11.39 0.76
CA THR A 135 23.74 -11.97 0.96
C THR A 135 24.15 -12.76 -0.27
N ILE A 136 25.36 -12.51 -0.78
CA ILE A 136 25.92 -13.19 -1.96
C ILE A 136 27.07 -14.09 -1.52
N TYR A 137 27.10 -15.30 -2.06
CA TYR A 137 28.06 -16.34 -1.77
C TYR A 137 28.75 -16.83 -3.04
N ASP A 138 30.02 -17.26 -2.90
CA ASP A 138 30.70 -17.99 -3.96
C ASP A 138 30.22 -19.46 -4.02
N ARG A 139 30.72 -20.22 -5.03
CA ARG A 139 30.38 -21.63 -5.23
C ARG A 139 30.81 -22.55 -4.09
N PHE A 140 31.64 -22.08 -3.17
CA PHE A 140 32.06 -22.83 -1.98
C PHE A 140 31.27 -22.49 -0.73
N GLY A 141 30.27 -21.62 -0.86
CA GLY A 141 29.43 -21.14 0.26
C GLY A 141 30.10 -20.06 1.10
N LYS A 142 31.21 -19.45 0.62
CA LYS A 142 31.84 -18.32 1.30
C LYS A 142 31.05 -17.07 1.02
N LYS A 143 30.63 -16.39 2.09
CA LYS A 143 29.98 -15.06 2.01
C LYS A 143 30.95 -14.05 1.40
N LEU A 144 30.53 -13.42 0.31
CA LEU A 144 31.28 -12.36 -0.37
C LEU A 144 30.84 -11.00 0.13
N THR A 145 29.54 -10.73 0.10
CA THR A 145 29.00 -9.44 0.50
C THR A 145 27.61 -9.58 1.11
N GLU A 146 27.19 -8.53 1.78
CA GLU A 146 25.82 -8.30 2.26
C GLU A 146 25.45 -6.89 1.88
N ILE A 147 24.31 -6.72 1.23
CA ILE A 147 23.78 -5.47 0.74
C ILE A 147 22.30 -5.35 1.12
N LYS A 148 21.77 -4.13 1.08
CA LYS A 148 20.33 -3.90 1.23
C LYS A 148 19.57 -4.20 -0.07
N GLY A 149 18.25 -4.35 0.03
CA GLY A 149 17.38 -4.64 -1.11
C GLY A 149 17.43 -3.58 -2.21
N ASN A 150 17.71 -2.32 -1.87
CA ASN A 150 17.85 -1.21 -2.81
C ASN A 150 19.32 -0.97 -3.27
N GLU A 151 20.25 -1.81 -2.84
CA GLU A 151 21.63 -1.79 -3.28
C GLU A 151 21.88 -2.88 -4.33
N SER A 152 22.96 -2.76 -5.07
CA SER A 152 23.34 -3.70 -6.14
C SER A 152 24.75 -4.23 -5.95
N TRP A 153 25.03 -5.42 -6.51
CA TRP A 153 26.38 -5.97 -6.57
C TRP A 153 26.85 -6.11 -8.01
N ASP A 154 27.98 -5.49 -8.30
CA ASP A 154 28.60 -5.36 -9.63
C ASP A 154 29.64 -6.45 -9.97
N GLY A 155 29.68 -7.52 -9.21
CA GLY A 155 30.68 -8.59 -9.41
C GLY A 155 32.04 -8.30 -8.79
N MET A 156 32.19 -7.26 -7.95
CA MET A 156 33.44 -6.94 -7.28
C MET A 156 33.50 -7.48 -5.85
N TYR A 157 34.66 -7.96 -5.44
CA TYR A 157 34.95 -8.35 -4.06
C TYR A 157 36.36 -7.90 -3.67
N LEU A 158 36.49 -7.13 -2.58
CA LEU A 158 37.75 -6.56 -2.10
C LEU A 158 38.56 -5.83 -3.22
N GLY A 159 37.85 -5.08 -4.10
CA GLY A 159 38.44 -4.32 -5.19
C GLY A 159 38.92 -5.15 -6.38
N ARG A 160 38.51 -6.42 -6.50
CA ARG A 160 38.84 -7.29 -7.61
C ARG A 160 37.60 -7.82 -8.29
N LYS A 161 37.63 -7.93 -9.62
CA LYS A 161 36.60 -8.62 -10.38
C LYS A 161 36.56 -10.09 -9.98
N MET A 162 35.39 -10.60 -9.70
CA MET A 162 35.18 -12.01 -9.41
C MET A 162 35.17 -12.84 -10.69
N PRO A 163 35.57 -14.13 -10.65
CA PRO A 163 35.56 -14.99 -11.83
C PRO A 163 34.18 -15.17 -12.45
N SER A 164 34.12 -15.36 -13.78
CA SER A 164 32.90 -15.77 -14.49
C SER A 164 32.53 -17.19 -14.06
N THR A 165 31.49 -17.31 -13.26
CA THR A 165 30.94 -18.57 -12.71
C THR A 165 29.61 -18.31 -12.05
N ASP A 166 28.97 -19.34 -11.48
CA ASP A 166 27.76 -19.21 -10.71
C ASP A 166 28.05 -18.73 -9.29
N TYR A 167 27.13 -17.87 -8.81
CA TYR A 167 27.08 -17.34 -7.46
C TYR A 167 25.71 -17.62 -6.86
N TRP A 168 25.64 -17.76 -5.54
CA TRP A 168 24.41 -18.00 -4.83
C TRP A 168 24.01 -16.77 -4.04
N TYR A 169 22.71 -16.58 -3.87
CA TYR A 169 22.18 -15.53 -3.04
C TYR A 169 21.17 -16.06 -2.03
N GLU A 170 21.09 -15.33 -0.95
CA GLU A 170 20.06 -15.46 0.07
C GLU A 170 19.48 -14.08 0.32
N ILE A 171 18.16 -13.96 0.31
CA ILE A 171 17.47 -12.72 0.60
C ILE A 171 16.51 -12.95 1.75
N TRP A 172 16.71 -12.20 2.80
CA TRP A 172 15.84 -12.18 3.96
C TRP A 172 14.97 -10.93 3.96
N ILE A 173 13.65 -11.10 4.02
CA ILE A 173 12.66 -10.04 4.11
C ILE A 173 11.94 -10.17 5.45
N ASP A 174 12.33 -9.32 6.39
CA ASP A 174 11.84 -9.40 7.77
C ASP A 174 10.33 -9.10 7.88
N GLU A 175 9.84 -8.14 7.11
CA GLU A 175 8.43 -7.72 7.12
C GLU A 175 7.46 -8.88 6.87
N ILE A 176 7.77 -9.74 5.91
CA ILE A 176 6.96 -10.91 5.56
C ILE A 176 7.52 -12.21 6.12
N ARG A 177 8.65 -12.15 6.85
CA ARG A 177 9.39 -13.28 7.43
C ARG A 177 9.68 -14.39 6.43
N LYS A 178 10.11 -13.99 5.22
CA LYS A 178 10.44 -14.92 4.14
C LYS A 178 11.91 -14.85 3.75
N LYS A 179 12.41 -16.03 3.42
CA LYS A 179 13.75 -16.25 2.87
C LYS A 179 13.63 -16.77 1.46
N TYR A 180 14.35 -16.11 0.54
CA TYR A 180 14.50 -16.57 -0.84
C TYR A 180 15.96 -16.95 -1.06
N VAL A 181 16.18 -18.03 -1.80
CA VAL A 181 17.52 -18.51 -2.17
C VAL A 181 17.54 -18.87 -3.64
N GLY A 182 18.65 -18.62 -4.28
CA GLY A 182 18.84 -18.95 -5.68
C GLY A 182 20.28 -18.78 -6.11
N HIS A 183 20.52 -18.83 -7.41
CA HIS A 183 21.82 -18.59 -8.02
C HIS A 183 21.68 -17.73 -9.27
N PHE A 184 22.77 -17.13 -9.66
CA PHE A 184 22.92 -16.40 -10.92
C PHE A 184 24.32 -16.64 -11.47
N THR A 185 24.49 -16.51 -12.78
CA THR A 185 25.78 -16.59 -13.44
C THR A 185 26.36 -15.20 -13.63
N LEU A 186 27.57 -14.97 -13.12
CA LEU A 186 28.36 -13.77 -13.42
C LEU A 186 29.20 -14.04 -14.67
N ILE A 187 29.14 -13.14 -15.65
CA ILE A 187 29.95 -13.16 -16.87
C ILE A 187 30.72 -11.85 -16.93
N ASN A 188 32.03 -11.92 -16.65
CA ASN A 188 32.95 -10.80 -16.81
C ASN A 188 33.71 -10.98 -18.14
N ASP A 189 33.72 -9.93 -18.94
CA ASP A 189 34.57 -9.83 -20.15
C ASP A 189 36.02 -9.50 -19.78
#